data_2d7bf59ab12a8610b60f78faeae85df1
#
_entry.id   2d7bf59ab12a8610b60f78faeae85df1
#
_cell.length_a   1.000
_cell.length_b   1.000
_cell.length_c   1.000
_cell.angle_alpha   90.00
_cell.angle_beta   90.00
_cell.angle_gamma   90.00
#
_symmetry.space_group_name_H-M   'P 1'
#
loop_
_entity.id
_entity.type
_entity.pdbx_description
1 polymer ?
#
loop_
_entity_poly.entity_id
_entity_poly.type
_entity_poly.pdbx_seq_one_letter_code
_entity_poly.pdbx_strand_id
1 'polypeptide(L)'
;MSEGVYELFQRGTELLEAGDWHQATVPLSHARDLDPDKASIREALGRALFRAGHYAQAAEEFAAVVDRAPTNDFALFCLGRCLQLLGRHQEARHPLVLASCLRPERRDYRIYRDRARAAAG
;
A
#
# COMPACT_ATOMS: atom_id res chain seq x y z
N MET A 1 -22.22 -20.69 -6.98
CA MET A 1 -22.30 -19.68 -5.92
C MET A 1 -21.11 -18.75 -5.99
N SER A 2 -21.33 -17.47 -5.80
CA SER A 2 -20.23 -16.51 -5.78
C SER A 2 -19.54 -16.57 -4.41
N GLU A 3 -18.23 -16.34 -4.42
CA GLU A 3 -17.45 -16.27 -3.18
C GLU A 3 -17.81 -14.99 -2.41
N GLY A 4 -17.87 -15.10 -1.08
CA GLY A 4 -18.04 -13.95 -0.21
C GLY A 4 -16.73 -13.19 -0.02
N VAL A 5 -16.84 -12.04 0.65
CA VAL A 5 -15.68 -11.18 0.92
C VAL A 5 -14.59 -11.94 1.69
N TYR A 6 -14.97 -12.70 2.70
CA TYR A 6 -14.02 -13.44 3.52
C TYR A 6 -13.22 -14.45 2.70
N GLU A 7 -13.90 -15.24 1.87
CA GLU A 7 -13.26 -16.27 1.05
C GLU A 7 -12.34 -15.65 0.00
N LEU A 8 -12.77 -14.54 -0.60
CA LEU A 8 -11.96 -13.80 -1.57
C LEU A 8 -10.69 -13.23 -0.91
N PHE A 9 -10.85 -12.64 0.26
CA PHE A 9 -9.72 -12.09 1.02
C PHE A 9 -8.74 -13.19 1.42
N GLN A 10 -9.26 -14.30 1.91
CA GLN A 10 -8.43 -15.43 2.31
C GLN A 10 -7.65 -15.99 1.11
N ARG A 11 -8.31 -16.20 -0.01
CA ARG A 11 -7.64 -16.70 -1.21
C ARG A 11 -6.59 -15.71 -1.72
N GLY A 12 -6.91 -14.42 -1.69
CA GLY A 12 -5.97 -13.38 -2.11
C GLY A 12 -4.74 -13.30 -1.22
N THR A 13 -4.92 -13.40 0.11
CA THR A 13 -3.79 -13.36 1.03
C THR A 13 -2.93 -14.62 0.94
N GLU A 14 -3.52 -15.77 0.68
CA GLU A 14 -2.77 -17.00 0.45
C GLU A 14 -1.89 -16.88 -0.80
N LEU A 15 -2.43 -16.33 -1.88
CA LEU A 15 -1.67 -16.08 -3.12
C LEU A 15 -0.55 -15.06 -2.88
N LEU A 16 -0.83 -14.02 -2.10
CA LEU A 16 0.16 -13.00 -1.76
C LEU A 16 1.33 -13.63 -0.98
N GLU A 17 1.02 -14.46 0.01
CA GLU A 17 2.04 -15.14 0.81
C GLU A 17 2.85 -16.14 -0.02
N ALA A 18 2.22 -16.76 -1.00
CA ALA A 18 2.89 -17.69 -1.91
C ALA A 18 3.79 -17.00 -2.94
N GLY A 19 3.73 -15.68 -3.04
CA GLY A 19 4.50 -14.92 -4.01
C GLY A 19 3.82 -14.78 -5.36
N ASP A 20 2.56 -15.17 -5.46
CA ASP A 20 1.77 -15.07 -6.69
C ASP A 20 1.06 -13.71 -6.73
N TRP A 21 1.88 -12.66 -6.83
CA TRP A 21 1.41 -11.27 -6.67
C TRP A 21 0.31 -10.90 -7.68
N HIS A 22 0.53 -11.18 -8.95
CA HIS A 22 -0.45 -10.88 -10.00
C HIS A 22 -1.76 -11.60 -9.78
N GLN A 23 -1.67 -12.89 -9.48
CA GLN A 23 -2.86 -13.70 -9.23
C GLN A 23 -3.63 -13.22 -8.01
N ALA A 24 -2.91 -12.75 -6.98
CA ALA A 24 -3.52 -12.23 -5.76
C ALA A 24 -4.38 -10.99 -6.03
N THR A 25 -4.04 -10.18 -7.03
CA THR A 25 -4.80 -8.95 -7.31
C THR A 25 -6.23 -9.23 -7.73
N VAL A 26 -6.51 -10.39 -8.32
CA VAL A 26 -7.85 -10.73 -8.82
C VAL A 26 -8.86 -10.90 -7.67
N PRO A 27 -8.66 -11.85 -6.73
CA PRO A 27 -9.62 -11.99 -5.63
C PRO A 27 -9.61 -10.78 -4.69
N LEU A 28 -8.45 -10.11 -4.51
CA LEU A 28 -8.38 -8.94 -3.62
C LEU A 28 -9.12 -7.74 -4.22
N SER A 29 -9.05 -7.53 -5.52
CA SER A 29 -9.82 -6.47 -6.19
C SER A 29 -11.32 -6.73 -6.06
N HIS A 30 -11.73 -7.98 -6.22
CA HIS A 30 -13.14 -8.36 -6.08
C HIS A 30 -13.62 -8.14 -4.64
N ALA A 31 -12.80 -8.54 -3.65
CA ALA A 31 -13.12 -8.30 -2.24
C ALA A 31 -13.26 -6.81 -1.94
N ARG A 32 -12.34 -5.99 -2.47
CA ARG A 32 -12.42 -4.52 -2.31
C ARG A 32 -13.71 -3.96 -2.89
N ASP A 33 -14.12 -4.42 -4.06
CA ASP A 33 -15.34 -3.93 -4.69
C ASP A 33 -16.58 -4.27 -3.88
N LEU A 34 -16.56 -5.42 -3.19
CA LEU A 34 -17.67 -5.85 -2.33
C LEU A 34 -17.67 -5.13 -0.98
N ASP A 35 -16.49 -4.75 -0.46
CA ASP A 35 -16.36 -4.07 0.83
C ASP A 35 -15.26 -2.99 0.73
N PRO A 36 -15.58 -1.85 0.06
CA PRO A 36 -14.56 -0.85 -0.28
C PRO A 36 -13.97 -0.09 0.90
N ASP A 37 -14.59 -0.17 2.07
CA ASP A 37 -14.14 0.57 3.25
C ASP A 37 -13.25 -0.26 4.18
N LYS A 38 -13.01 -1.52 3.84
CA LYS A 38 -12.20 -2.40 4.70
C LYS A 38 -10.71 -2.18 4.45
N ALA A 39 -10.05 -1.59 5.44
CA ALA A 39 -8.62 -1.23 5.33
C ALA A 39 -7.73 -2.46 5.07
N SER A 40 -8.01 -3.59 5.74
CA SER A 40 -7.19 -4.80 5.57
C SER A 40 -7.20 -5.33 4.14
N ILE A 41 -8.33 -5.20 3.45
CA ILE A 41 -8.46 -5.63 2.05
C ILE A 41 -7.66 -4.68 1.15
N ARG A 42 -7.79 -3.37 1.36
CA ARG A 42 -7.06 -2.38 0.57
C ARG A 42 -5.55 -2.47 0.78
N GLU A 43 -5.12 -2.72 2.01
CA GLU A 43 -3.69 -2.93 2.30
C GLU A 43 -3.15 -4.18 1.60
N ALA A 44 -3.89 -5.29 1.66
CA ALA A 44 -3.48 -6.52 1.00
C ALA A 44 -3.42 -6.34 -0.51
N LEU A 45 -4.43 -5.69 -1.09
CA LEU A 45 -4.45 -5.39 -2.53
C LEU A 45 -3.30 -4.46 -2.91
N GLY A 46 -3.07 -3.42 -2.12
CA GLY A 46 -1.95 -2.50 -2.34
C GLY A 46 -0.61 -3.22 -2.34
N ARG A 47 -0.41 -4.13 -1.40
CA ARG A 47 0.82 -4.95 -1.33
C ARG A 47 0.98 -5.84 -2.56
N ALA A 48 -0.08 -6.48 -3.00
CA ALA A 48 -0.05 -7.33 -4.19
C ALA A 48 0.26 -6.51 -5.45
N LEU A 49 -0.38 -5.36 -5.60
CA LEU A 49 -0.14 -4.44 -6.71
C LEU A 49 1.29 -3.91 -6.71
N PHE A 50 1.80 -3.55 -5.53
CA PHE A 50 3.17 -3.09 -5.38
C PHE A 50 4.16 -4.16 -5.81
N ARG A 51 4.00 -5.37 -5.33
CA ARG A 51 4.88 -6.49 -5.68
C ARG A 51 4.79 -6.86 -7.16
N ALA A 52 3.62 -6.67 -7.77
CA ALA A 52 3.42 -6.90 -9.20
C ALA A 52 3.94 -5.75 -10.07
N GLY A 53 4.41 -4.66 -9.46
CA GLY A 53 4.95 -3.51 -10.20
C GLY A 53 3.91 -2.48 -10.62
N HIS A 54 2.68 -2.60 -10.15
CA HIS A 54 1.59 -1.67 -10.47
C HIS A 54 1.53 -0.55 -9.43
N TYR A 55 2.55 0.32 -9.44
CA TYR A 55 2.76 1.32 -8.38
C TYR A 55 1.66 2.38 -8.33
N ALA A 56 1.15 2.81 -9.48
CA ALA A 56 0.09 3.82 -9.51
C ALA A 56 -1.21 3.29 -8.87
N GLN A 57 -1.57 2.06 -9.21
CA GLN A 57 -2.75 1.41 -8.63
C GLN A 57 -2.55 1.12 -7.14
N ALA A 58 -1.34 0.68 -6.76
CA ALA A 58 -1.01 0.45 -5.35
C ALA A 58 -1.14 1.75 -4.54
N ALA A 59 -0.65 2.85 -5.10
CA ALA A 59 -0.75 4.17 -4.45
C ALA A 59 -2.22 4.55 -4.17
N GLU A 60 -3.12 4.27 -5.10
CA GLU A 60 -4.55 4.54 -4.90
C GLU A 60 -5.11 3.77 -3.72
N GLU A 61 -4.74 2.49 -3.58
CA GLU A 61 -5.22 1.66 -2.47
C GLU A 61 -4.68 2.16 -1.13
N PHE A 62 -3.38 2.46 -1.06
CA PHE A 62 -2.79 2.97 0.18
C PHE A 62 -3.30 4.38 0.52
N ALA A 63 -3.53 5.23 -0.48
CA ALA A 63 -4.12 6.55 -0.25
C ALA A 63 -5.53 6.43 0.36
N ALA A 64 -6.33 5.47 -0.10
CA ALA A 64 -7.66 5.24 0.47
C ALA A 64 -7.58 4.81 1.94
N VAL A 65 -6.56 4.04 2.32
CA VAL A 65 -6.34 3.66 3.72
C VAL A 65 -5.96 4.90 4.54
N VAL A 66 -5.04 5.72 4.03
CA VAL A 66 -4.57 6.94 4.71
C VAL A 66 -5.72 7.93 4.91
N ASP A 67 -6.63 8.06 3.93
CA ASP A 67 -7.77 8.96 4.05
C ASP A 67 -8.65 8.62 5.26
N ARG A 68 -8.79 7.35 5.60
CA ARG A 68 -9.59 6.90 6.72
C ARG A 68 -8.80 6.75 8.01
N ALA A 69 -7.51 6.47 7.90
CA ALA A 69 -6.62 6.27 9.04
C ALA A 69 -5.33 7.06 8.81
N PRO A 70 -5.35 8.39 9.04
CA PRO A 70 -4.20 9.26 8.71
C PRO A 70 -2.94 8.96 9.51
N THR A 71 -3.03 8.19 10.59
CA THR A 71 -1.88 7.79 11.41
C THR A 71 -1.46 6.34 11.20
N ASN A 72 -1.96 5.70 10.14
CA ASN A 72 -1.49 4.35 9.77
C ASN A 72 -0.12 4.50 9.11
N ASP A 73 0.94 4.27 9.90
CA ASP A 73 2.32 4.47 9.46
C ASP A 73 2.70 3.56 8.30
N PHE A 74 2.23 2.31 8.30
CA PHE A 74 2.52 1.37 7.22
C PHE A 74 1.92 1.84 5.90
N ALA A 75 0.65 2.27 5.91
CA ALA A 75 -0.01 2.77 4.69
C ALA A 75 0.68 4.04 4.17
N LEU A 76 1.06 4.95 5.08
CA LEU A 76 1.80 6.15 4.72
C LEU A 76 3.15 5.80 4.07
N PHE A 77 3.88 4.87 4.67
CA PHE A 77 5.17 4.43 4.14
C PHE A 77 4.99 3.81 2.75
N CYS A 78 4.03 2.92 2.59
CA CYS A 78 3.78 2.25 1.31
C CYS A 78 3.35 3.24 0.23
N LEU A 79 2.48 4.21 0.58
CA LEU A 79 2.08 5.28 -0.33
C LEU A 79 3.32 6.06 -0.80
N GLY A 80 4.15 6.46 0.15
CA GLY A 80 5.38 7.20 -0.18
C GLY A 80 6.31 6.42 -1.08
N ARG A 81 6.47 5.12 -0.83
CA ARG A 81 7.32 4.25 -1.66
C ARG A 81 6.77 4.12 -3.08
N CYS A 82 5.45 3.99 -3.22
CA CYS A 82 4.82 3.98 -4.55
C CYS A 82 5.13 5.26 -5.31
N LEU A 83 4.97 6.40 -4.65
CA LEU A 83 5.20 7.71 -5.26
C LEU A 83 6.67 7.89 -5.66
N GLN A 84 7.62 7.43 -4.82
CA GLN A 84 9.03 7.45 -5.18
C GLN A 84 9.31 6.63 -6.44
N LEU A 85 8.76 5.44 -6.52
CA LEU A 85 8.97 4.55 -7.66
C LEU A 85 8.32 5.06 -8.95
N LEU A 86 7.31 5.93 -8.80
CA LEU A 86 6.70 6.64 -9.92
C LEU A 86 7.45 7.92 -10.30
N GLY A 87 8.52 8.26 -9.58
CA GLY A 87 9.26 9.50 -9.82
C GLY A 87 8.60 10.75 -9.26
N ARG A 88 7.53 10.60 -8.48
CA ARG A 88 6.76 11.70 -7.90
C ARG A 88 7.32 12.07 -6.53
N HIS A 89 8.57 12.56 -6.52
CA HIS A 89 9.35 12.73 -5.30
C HIS A 89 8.81 13.84 -4.39
N GLN A 90 8.27 14.92 -4.94
CA GLN A 90 7.65 15.97 -4.13
C GLN A 90 6.46 15.45 -3.33
N GLU A 91 5.61 14.68 -4.00
CA GLU A 91 4.43 14.10 -3.35
C GLU A 91 4.79 13.01 -2.35
N ALA A 92 5.91 12.32 -2.55
CA ALA A 92 6.37 11.25 -1.66
C ALA A 92 6.87 11.78 -0.31
N ARG A 93 7.33 13.02 -0.25
CA ARG A 93 7.94 13.60 0.96
C ARG A 93 7.00 13.55 2.16
N HIS A 94 5.78 14.05 2.00
CA HIS A 94 4.85 14.18 3.10
C HIS A 94 4.54 12.84 3.78
N PRO A 95 4.08 11.82 3.05
CA PRO A 95 3.77 10.54 3.71
C PRO A 95 5.01 9.87 4.32
N LEU A 96 6.18 9.98 3.72
CA LEU A 96 7.40 9.37 4.27
C LEU A 96 7.91 10.10 5.51
N VAL A 97 7.84 11.42 5.53
CA VAL A 97 8.17 12.22 6.72
C VAL A 97 7.23 11.85 7.87
N LEU A 98 5.93 11.79 7.58
CA LEU A 98 4.93 11.50 8.59
C LEU A 98 5.10 10.08 9.15
N ALA A 99 5.34 9.09 8.29
CA ALA A 99 5.60 7.72 8.74
C ALA A 99 6.80 7.67 9.67
N SER A 100 7.90 8.36 9.35
CA SER A 100 9.08 8.40 10.19
C SER A 100 8.85 9.13 11.52
N CYS A 101 7.96 10.11 11.55
CA CYS A 101 7.57 10.79 12.78
C CYS A 101 6.73 9.88 13.68
N LEU A 102 5.85 9.10 13.08
CA LEU A 102 4.99 8.17 13.84
C LEU A 102 5.77 6.98 14.39
N ARG A 103 6.78 6.52 13.66
CA ARG A 103 7.61 5.37 14.06
C ARG A 103 9.09 5.72 13.88
N PRO A 104 9.64 6.56 14.77
CA PRO A 104 11.02 7.03 14.60
C PRO A 104 12.07 5.93 14.75
N GLU A 105 11.74 4.81 15.38
CA GLU A 105 12.60 3.65 15.52
C GLU A 105 12.76 2.85 14.21
N ARG A 106 11.86 3.03 13.24
CA ARG A 106 11.92 2.30 11.98
C ARG A 106 12.99 2.90 11.08
N ARG A 107 14.08 2.16 10.93
CA ARG A 107 15.21 2.58 10.10
C ARG A 107 14.83 2.71 8.62
N ASP A 108 14.04 1.76 8.12
CA ASP A 108 13.59 1.79 6.73
C ASP A 108 12.79 3.06 6.41
N TYR A 109 11.92 3.49 7.32
CA TYR A 109 11.15 4.72 7.14
C TYR A 109 12.07 5.93 7.00
N ARG A 110 13.11 6.02 7.85
CA ARG A 110 14.08 7.12 7.81
C ARG A 110 14.88 7.14 6.51
N ILE A 111 15.31 5.96 6.05
CA ILE A 111 16.10 5.84 4.82
C ILE A 111 15.31 6.37 3.62
N TYR A 112 14.08 5.92 3.47
CA TYR A 112 13.26 6.33 2.33
C TYR A 112 12.78 7.78 2.43
N ARG A 113 12.54 8.27 3.66
CA ARG A 113 12.30 9.70 3.89
C ARG A 113 13.46 10.55 3.39
N ASP A 114 14.67 10.16 3.75
CA ASP A 114 15.87 10.92 3.37
C ASP A 114 16.09 10.91 1.85
N ARG A 115 15.84 9.77 1.22
CA ARG A 115 15.89 9.67 -0.24
C ARG A 115 14.86 10.59 -0.90
N ALA A 116 13.66 10.66 -0.37
CA ALA A 116 12.61 11.53 -0.89
C ALA A 116 13.00 13.01 -0.77
N ARG A 117 13.55 13.40 0.38
CA ARG A 117 14.02 14.77 0.61
C ARG A 117 15.13 15.16 -0.38
N ALA A 118 16.09 14.27 -0.60
CA ALA A 118 17.19 14.51 -1.50
C ALA A 118 16.72 14.61 -2.95
N ALA A 119 15.80 13.76 -3.38
CA ALA A 119 15.30 13.74 -4.74
C ALA A 119 14.35 14.89 -5.04
N ALA A 120 13.63 15.39 -4.03
CA ALA A 120 12.70 16.50 -4.20
C ALA A 120 13.42 17.86 -4.20
N GLY A 121 14.68 17.85 -3.86
CA GLY A 121 15.49 19.06 -3.82
C GLY A 121 15.43 19.76 -2.53
#